data_592632d0ddeaed7790eac22f4caaa9f5
#
_entry.id   592632d0ddeaed7790eac22f4caaa9f5
#
_cell.length_a   1.000
_cell.length_b   1.000
_cell.length_c   1.000
_cell.angle_alpha   90.00
_cell.angle_beta   90.00
_cell.angle_gamma   90.00
#
_symmetry.space_group_name_H-M   'P 1'
#
loop_
_entity.id
_entity.type
_entity.pdbx_description
1 polymer ?
#
loop_
_entity_poly.entity_id
_entity_poly.type
_entity_poly.pdbx_seq_one_letter_code
_entity_poly.pdbx_strand_id
1 'polypeptide(L)'
;EDDCYDLEGFENIIDNSRDADELLKAWSGWREIGKPMKSKYLRMVDIGNQGSKDLGFSGLSELWFSKYDMPSEDFAVMVDEVYEDIKPLYEALQCHVRAELNGIYGDEIVALDEPIPAHLLGNMWGQSWSNIYDLVYKEEQNDSIDLTKIISDKDLTEIEMVEIAEDFFLSLGFKPLPDTFWQRSLFVKPQDRNVVCHA
;
A
#
# COMPACT_ATOMS: atom_id res chain seq x y z
N GLU A 1 -2.92 17.54 24.72
CA GLU A 1 -3.81 16.39 24.52
C GLU A 1 -3.07 15.44 23.59
N ASP A 2 -2.88 14.19 24.03
CA ASP A 2 -2.29 13.16 23.16
C ASP A 2 -3.33 12.82 22.10
N ASP A 3 -3.12 13.31 20.89
CA ASP A 3 -3.97 12.97 19.76
C ASP A 3 -3.80 11.48 19.47
N CYS A 4 -4.89 10.72 19.59
CA CYS A 4 -4.92 9.30 19.34
C CYS A 4 -5.36 9.09 17.88
N TYR A 5 -4.42 8.68 17.02
CA TYR A 5 -4.71 8.38 15.62
C TYR A 5 -4.96 6.89 15.42
N ASP A 6 -5.90 6.56 14.53
CA ASP A 6 -6.02 5.24 13.94
C ASP A 6 -5.07 5.11 12.71
N LEU A 7 -5.12 3.99 11.99
CA LEU A 7 -4.27 3.79 10.81
C LEU A 7 -4.51 4.87 9.76
N GLU A 8 -5.77 5.20 9.48
CA GLU A 8 -6.16 6.20 8.49
C GLU A 8 -5.62 7.59 8.84
N GLY A 9 -5.64 7.96 10.13
CA GLY A 9 -5.05 9.21 10.60
C GLY A 9 -3.53 9.26 10.43
N PHE A 10 -2.83 8.16 10.69
CA PHE A 10 -1.39 8.06 10.42
C PHE A 10 -1.06 8.05 8.93
N GLU A 11 -1.83 7.35 8.11
CA GLU A 11 -1.67 7.35 6.65
C GLU A 11 -1.85 8.75 6.09
N ASN A 12 -2.86 9.49 6.53
CA ASN A 12 -3.09 10.86 6.10
C ASN A 12 -1.87 11.79 6.41
N ILE A 13 -1.20 11.59 7.55
CA ILE A 13 0.04 12.32 7.86
C ILE A 13 1.14 11.93 6.88
N ILE A 14 1.36 10.63 6.66
CA ILE A 14 2.42 10.13 5.77
C ILE A 14 2.20 10.59 4.32
N ASP A 15 0.96 10.64 3.87
CA ASP A 15 0.61 11.02 2.51
C ASP A 15 0.81 12.52 2.25
N ASN A 16 0.50 13.37 3.23
CA ASN A 16 0.38 14.80 3.01
C ASN A 16 1.47 15.65 3.69
N SER A 17 2.08 15.18 4.77
CA SER A 17 3.14 15.95 5.44
C SER A 17 4.45 15.92 4.63
N ARG A 18 5.24 16.97 4.82
CA ARG A 18 6.61 17.09 4.29
C ARG A 18 7.61 17.38 5.41
N ASP A 19 7.15 17.35 6.65
CA ASP A 19 8.01 17.50 7.83
C ASP A 19 8.58 16.12 8.23
N ALA A 20 9.90 15.97 8.13
CA ALA A 20 10.57 14.69 8.37
C ALA A 20 10.39 14.15 9.80
N ASP A 21 10.34 15.03 10.80
CA ASP A 21 10.17 14.66 12.21
C ASP A 21 8.72 14.19 12.47
N GLU A 22 7.74 14.88 11.89
CA GLU A 22 6.34 14.48 11.95
C GLU A 22 6.10 13.13 11.27
N LEU A 23 6.66 12.95 10.07
CA LEU A 23 6.62 11.69 9.33
C LEU A 23 7.25 10.54 10.10
N LEU A 24 8.43 10.78 10.71
CA LEU A 24 9.11 9.79 11.55
C LEU A 24 8.29 9.42 12.78
N LYS A 25 7.68 10.41 13.42
CA LYS A 25 6.81 10.20 14.60
C LYS A 25 5.59 9.36 14.25
N ALA A 26 4.90 9.68 13.16
CA ALA A 26 3.75 8.92 12.67
C ALA A 26 4.15 7.47 12.32
N TRP A 27 5.20 7.30 11.53
CA TRP A 27 5.71 6.00 11.09
C TRP A 27 6.16 5.11 12.25
N SER A 28 6.87 5.67 13.24
CA SER A 28 7.34 4.96 14.43
C SER A 28 6.19 4.64 15.38
N GLY A 29 5.29 5.61 15.61
CA GLY A 29 4.15 5.47 16.52
C GLY A 29 3.24 4.30 16.12
N TRP A 30 2.89 4.19 14.85
CA TRP A 30 2.12 3.05 14.36
C TRP A 30 2.79 1.70 14.63
N ARG A 31 4.11 1.62 14.49
CA ARG A 31 4.87 0.36 14.67
C ARG A 31 5.00 -0.13 16.10
N GLU A 32 4.75 0.74 17.07
CA GLU A 32 4.74 0.34 18.50
C GLU A 32 3.65 -0.71 18.81
N ILE A 33 2.55 -0.73 18.04
CA ILE A 33 1.49 -1.74 18.19
C ILE A 33 1.99 -3.17 17.86
N GLY A 34 3.02 -3.29 17.04
CA GLY A 34 3.57 -4.60 16.65
C GLY A 34 4.30 -5.32 17.78
N LYS A 35 4.93 -4.59 18.70
CA LYS A 35 5.73 -5.17 19.79
C LYS A 35 4.93 -6.15 20.66
N PRO A 36 3.77 -5.80 21.23
CA PRO A 36 2.96 -6.72 22.02
C PRO A 36 2.30 -7.84 21.21
N MET A 37 2.22 -7.71 19.88
CA MET A 37 1.62 -8.72 19.00
C MET A 37 2.58 -9.85 18.63
N LYS A 38 3.90 -9.63 18.72
CA LYS A 38 4.94 -10.56 18.23
C LYS A 38 4.74 -12.01 18.72
N SER A 39 4.50 -12.20 20.01
CA SER A 39 4.31 -13.55 20.59
C SER A 39 3.05 -14.25 20.07
N LYS A 40 1.99 -13.51 19.85
CA LYS A 40 0.73 -14.02 19.27
C LYS A 40 0.90 -14.38 17.80
N TYR A 41 1.64 -13.56 17.06
CA TYR A 41 1.96 -13.84 15.66
C TYR A 41 2.82 -15.11 15.52
N LEU A 42 3.88 -15.27 16.33
CA LEU A 42 4.67 -16.49 16.37
C LEU A 42 3.81 -17.72 16.68
N ARG A 43 2.90 -17.61 17.64
CA ARG A 43 1.97 -18.70 17.96
C ARG A 43 1.03 -19.03 16.79
N MET A 44 0.56 -18.04 16.06
CA MET A 44 -0.25 -18.25 14.85
C MET A 44 0.55 -19.01 13.78
N VAL A 45 1.82 -18.64 13.55
CA VAL A 45 2.72 -19.33 12.62
C VAL A 45 2.92 -20.81 13.04
N ASP A 46 3.16 -21.07 14.32
CA ASP A 46 3.32 -22.44 14.83
C ASP A 46 2.07 -23.30 14.58
N ILE A 47 0.88 -22.74 14.87
CA ILE A 47 -0.40 -23.43 14.64
C ILE A 47 -0.60 -23.71 13.14
N GLY A 48 -0.34 -22.70 12.28
CA GLY A 48 -0.45 -22.86 10.83
C GLY A 48 0.50 -23.94 10.28
N ASN A 49 1.75 -23.94 10.73
CA ASN A 49 2.72 -24.95 10.35
C ASN A 49 2.34 -26.35 10.85
N GLN A 50 1.82 -26.49 12.07
CA GLN A 50 1.36 -27.78 12.57
C GLN A 50 0.18 -28.30 11.77
N GLY A 51 -0.84 -27.48 11.50
CA GLY A 51 -2.00 -27.86 10.68
C GLY A 51 -1.59 -28.27 9.25
N SER A 52 -0.60 -27.60 8.67
CA SER A 52 -0.07 -27.97 7.35
C SER A 52 0.63 -29.34 7.38
N LYS A 53 1.40 -29.64 8.43
CA LYS A 53 2.06 -30.95 8.62
C LYS A 53 1.02 -32.06 8.81
N ASP A 54 -0.06 -31.81 9.52
CA ASP A 54 -1.14 -32.78 9.71
C ASP A 54 -1.85 -33.11 8.38
N LEU A 55 -1.77 -32.20 7.40
CA LEU A 55 -2.24 -32.40 6.02
C LEU A 55 -1.19 -33.00 5.07
N GLY A 56 0.01 -33.30 5.56
CA GLY A 56 1.08 -33.94 4.79
C GLY A 56 2.06 -32.97 4.09
N PHE A 57 1.99 -31.68 4.39
CA PHE A 57 2.93 -30.68 3.87
C PHE A 57 4.08 -30.43 4.85
N SER A 58 5.20 -29.91 4.41
CA SER A 58 6.35 -29.58 5.28
C SER A 58 6.08 -28.35 6.18
N GLY A 59 5.20 -27.46 5.74
CA GLY A 59 4.81 -26.25 6.43
C GLY A 59 3.77 -25.45 5.69
N LEU A 60 3.38 -24.31 6.26
CA LEU A 60 2.31 -23.47 5.73
C LEU A 60 2.66 -22.89 4.34
N SER A 61 3.92 -22.57 4.08
CA SER A 61 4.37 -22.10 2.76
C SER A 61 4.09 -23.12 1.68
N GLU A 62 4.49 -24.39 1.89
CA GLU A 62 4.26 -25.45 0.91
C GLU A 62 2.75 -25.68 0.68
N LEU A 63 1.94 -25.66 1.75
CA LEU A 63 0.50 -25.75 1.64
C LEU A 63 -0.08 -24.63 0.76
N TRP A 64 0.37 -23.40 0.94
CA TRP A 64 -0.11 -22.27 0.12
C TRP A 64 0.35 -22.36 -1.32
N PHE A 65 1.60 -22.78 -1.56
CA PHE A 65 2.12 -22.99 -2.91
C PHE A 65 1.53 -24.21 -3.63
N SER A 66 0.89 -25.14 -2.92
CA SER A 66 0.33 -26.36 -3.53
C SER A 66 -0.74 -26.12 -4.61
N LYS A 67 -1.24 -24.90 -4.74
CA LYS A 67 -2.21 -24.48 -5.78
C LYS A 67 -1.59 -23.66 -6.91
N TYR A 68 -0.30 -23.41 -6.87
CA TYR A 68 0.40 -22.74 -7.96
C TYR A 68 0.78 -23.74 -9.05
N ASP A 69 0.99 -23.26 -10.27
CA ASP A 69 1.28 -24.09 -11.43
C ASP A 69 2.72 -24.63 -11.46
N MET A 70 3.53 -24.29 -10.45
CA MET A 70 4.92 -24.77 -10.33
C MET A 70 5.30 -25.06 -8.88
N PRO A 71 6.33 -25.91 -8.64
CA PRO A 71 6.90 -26.14 -7.32
C PRO A 71 7.44 -24.86 -6.68
N SER A 72 7.41 -24.79 -5.34
CA SER A 72 7.87 -23.61 -4.59
C SER A 72 9.33 -23.27 -4.81
N GLU A 73 10.19 -24.29 -4.99
CA GLU A 73 11.61 -24.09 -5.26
C GLU A 73 11.84 -23.45 -6.64
N ASP A 74 11.13 -23.92 -7.67
CA ASP A 74 11.22 -23.36 -9.03
C ASP A 74 10.68 -21.92 -9.06
N PHE A 75 9.61 -21.65 -8.31
CA PHE A 75 9.06 -20.31 -8.15
C PHE A 75 10.06 -19.34 -7.49
N ALA A 76 10.76 -19.79 -6.44
CA ALA A 76 11.79 -18.99 -5.78
C ALA A 76 12.93 -18.62 -6.74
N VAL A 77 13.42 -19.58 -7.53
CA VAL A 77 14.44 -19.32 -8.56
C VAL A 77 13.95 -18.32 -9.60
N MET A 78 12.71 -18.50 -10.09
CA MET A 78 12.12 -17.56 -11.06
C MET A 78 12.01 -16.13 -10.51
N VAL A 79 11.61 -15.97 -9.24
CA VAL A 79 11.52 -14.65 -8.61
C VAL A 79 12.89 -13.99 -8.49
N ASP A 80 13.93 -14.76 -8.11
CA ASP A 80 15.30 -14.26 -8.03
C ASP A 80 15.83 -13.84 -9.41
N GLU A 81 15.56 -14.60 -10.47
CA GLU A 81 15.94 -14.27 -11.84
C GLU A 81 15.24 -12.98 -12.30
N VAL A 82 13.93 -12.86 -12.11
CA VAL A 82 13.17 -11.65 -12.43
C VAL A 82 13.70 -10.43 -11.66
N TYR A 83 14.06 -10.62 -10.38
CA TYR A 83 14.66 -9.53 -9.60
C TYR A 83 15.99 -9.07 -10.19
N GLU A 84 16.89 -9.98 -10.55
CA GLU A 84 18.17 -9.59 -11.16
C GLU A 84 17.98 -8.87 -12.51
N ASP A 85 16.96 -9.24 -13.28
CA ASP A 85 16.64 -8.58 -14.55
C ASP A 85 16.16 -7.12 -14.37
N ILE A 86 15.35 -6.85 -13.33
CA ILE A 86 14.82 -5.50 -13.07
C ILE A 86 15.73 -4.65 -12.17
N LYS A 87 16.68 -5.26 -11.48
CA LYS A 87 17.56 -4.62 -10.50
C LYS A 87 18.27 -3.37 -11.02
N PRO A 88 18.84 -3.33 -12.24
CA PRO A 88 19.48 -2.11 -12.74
C PRO A 88 18.53 -0.91 -12.82
N LEU A 89 17.26 -1.15 -13.22
CA LEU A 89 16.23 -0.10 -13.25
C LEU A 89 15.87 0.34 -11.84
N TYR A 90 15.69 -0.63 -10.92
CA TYR A 90 15.37 -0.37 -9.53
C TYR A 90 16.46 0.44 -8.82
N GLU A 91 17.74 0.09 -9.03
CA GLU A 91 18.88 0.84 -8.47
C GLU A 91 18.97 2.25 -9.03
N ALA A 92 18.72 2.45 -10.31
CA ALA A 92 18.67 3.78 -10.93
C ALA A 92 17.53 4.63 -10.35
N LEU A 93 16.34 4.05 -10.17
CA LEU A 93 15.20 4.70 -9.52
C LEU A 93 15.53 5.09 -8.08
N GLN A 94 16.11 4.18 -7.29
CA GLN A 94 16.52 4.44 -5.92
C GLN A 94 17.57 5.56 -5.84
N CYS A 95 18.53 5.58 -6.75
CA CYS A 95 19.55 6.61 -6.83
C CYS A 95 18.93 7.99 -7.12
N HIS A 96 18.03 8.06 -8.11
CA HIS A 96 17.33 9.30 -8.46
C HIS A 96 16.49 9.83 -7.29
N VAL A 97 15.61 9.00 -6.73
CA VAL A 97 14.72 9.41 -5.63
C VAL A 97 15.51 9.84 -4.40
N ARG A 98 16.61 9.14 -4.08
CA ARG A 98 17.51 9.52 -2.97
C ARG A 98 18.12 10.89 -3.21
N ALA A 99 18.60 11.18 -4.42
CA ALA A 99 19.20 12.47 -4.74
C ALA A 99 18.20 13.63 -4.64
N GLU A 100 16.96 13.44 -5.12
CA GLU A 100 15.91 14.46 -5.00
C GLU A 100 15.51 14.69 -3.54
N LEU A 101 15.29 13.61 -2.77
CA LEU A 101 14.97 13.73 -1.34
C LEU A 101 16.12 14.30 -0.51
N ASN A 102 17.39 13.98 -0.84
CA ASN A 102 18.53 14.59 -0.23
C ASN A 102 18.56 16.11 -0.46
N GLY A 103 18.24 16.55 -1.68
CA GLY A 103 18.13 17.97 -2.01
C GLY A 103 17.06 18.73 -1.20
N ILE A 104 16.04 18.02 -0.71
CA ILE A 104 14.94 18.59 0.08
C ILE A 104 15.25 18.53 1.57
N TYR A 105 15.69 17.38 2.09
CA TYR A 105 15.85 17.11 3.51
C TYR A 105 17.28 17.23 4.03
N GLY A 106 18.27 17.26 3.13
CA GLY A 106 19.69 17.34 3.47
C GLY A 106 20.32 16.02 3.88
N ASP A 107 21.66 16.03 3.94
CA ASP A 107 22.50 14.85 4.23
C ASP A 107 22.27 14.24 5.61
N GLU A 108 21.85 15.03 6.60
CA GLU A 108 21.60 14.54 7.96
C GLU A 108 20.37 13.61 8.03
N ILE A 109 19.43 13.77 7.11
CA ILE A 109 18.19 12.99 7.06
C ILE A 109 18.24 11.95 5.94
N VAL A 110 18.72 12.32 4.76
CA VAL A 110 18.82 11.45 3.58
C VAL A 110 20.25 11.49 3.05
N ALA A 111 21.13 10.68 3.63
CA ALA A 111 22.49 10.53 3.13
C ALA A 111 22.53 9.84 1.77
N LEU A 112 23.43 10.27 0.87
CA LEU A 112 23.51 9.75 -0.50
C LEU A 112 24.03 8.32 -0.59
N ASP A 113 24.74 7.83 0.43
CA ASP A 113 25.35 6.50 0.51
C ASP A 113 24.59 5.53 1.44
N GLU A 114 23.47 5.97 2.03
CA GLU A 114 22.64 5.16 2.91
C GLU A 114 21.27 4.85 2.27
N PRO A 115 20.53 3.85 2.78
CA PRO A 115 19.15 3.61 2.36
C PRO A 115 18.24 4.83 2.62
N ILE A 116 17.27 5.05 1.75
CA ILE A 116 16.26 6.10 1.95
C ILE A 116 15.43 5.78 3.19
N PRO A 117 15.26 6.70 4.15
CA PRO A 117 14.41 6.48 5.31
C PRO A 117 12.95 6.18 4.91
N ALA A 118 12.41 5.05 5.38
CA ALA A 118 11.12 4.55 4.94
C ALA A 118 9.93 5.50 5.20
N HIS A 119 10.02 6.35 6.23
CA HIS A 119 8.97 7.33 6.54
C HIS A 119 8.86 8.47 5.51
N LEU A 120 9.85 8.61 4.61
CA LEU A 120 9.85 9.62 3.55
C LEU A 120 9.33 9.10 2.21
N LEU A 121 8.91 7.83 2.12
CA LEU A 121 8.54 7.17 0.87
C LEU A 121 7.04 7.21 0.54
N GLY A 122 6.29 8.12 1.15
CA GLY A 122 4.94 8.47 0.71
C GLY A 122 3.82 7.54 1.14
N ASN A 123 4.11 6.40 1.80
CA ASN A 123 3.09 5.62 2.48
C ASN A 123 3.66 4.86 3.68
N MET A 124 2.78 4.32 4.52
CA MET A 124 3.16 3.69 5.79
C MET A 124 4.15 2.51 5.61
N TRP A 125 4.14 1.82 4.48
CA TRP A 125 5.00 0.65 4.18
C TRP A 125 6.13 0.95 3.19
N GLY A 126 6.20 2.17 2.65
CA GLY A 126 7.20 2.54 1.65
C GLY A 126 7.08 1.77 0.32
N GLN A 127 5.90 1.22 0.02
CA GLN A 127 5.65 0.36 -1.14
C GLN A 127 4.99 1.09 -2.31
N SER A 128 4.40 2.25 -2.06
CA SER A 128 3.85 3.14 -3.09
C SER A 128 4.40 4.55 -2.86
N TRP A 129 5.03 5.10 -3.89
CA TRP A 129 5.69 6.40 -3.82
C TRP A 129 4.90 7.50 -4.55
N SER A 130 3.64 7.23 -4.88
CA SER A 130 2.78 8.19 -5.58
C SER A 130 2.62 9.52 -4.84
N ASN A 131 2.56 9.48 -3.49
CA ASN A 131 2.39 10.67 -2.67
C ASN A 131 3.63 11.57 -2.58
N ILE A 132 4.78 11.12 -3.07
CA ILE A 132 6.00 11.93 -3.18
C ILE A 132 6.39 12.21 -4.63
N TYR A 133 5.51 11.91 -5.59
CA TYR A 133 5.81 12.08 -7.01
C TYR A 133 6.20 13.53 -7.35
N ASP A 134 5.51 14.50 -6.78
CA ASP A 134 5.77 15.94 -6.89
C ASP A 134 7.15 16.36 -6.36
N LEU A 135 7.72 15.60 -5.43
CA LEU A 135 9.05 15.87 -4.88
C LEU A 135 10.18 15.35 -5.77
N VAL A 136 9.94 14.25 -6.47
CA VAL A 136 10.97 13.51 -7.22
C VAL A 136 10.90 13.70 -8.73
N TYR A 137 9.79 14.24 -9.25
CA TYR A 137 9.56 14.46 -10.67
C TYR A 137 9.12 15.90 -10.93
N LYS A 138 9.95 16.64 -11.66
CA LYS A 138 9.70 18.04 -12.00
C LYS A 138 9.41 18.13 -13.50
N GLU A 139 8.17 17.93 -13.89
CA GLU A 139 7.74 18.24 -15.25
C GLU A 139 7.32 19.70 -15.38
N GLU A 140 7.84 20.39 -16.39
CA GLU A 140 7.45 21.79 -16.64
C GLU A 140 6.05 21.94 -17.25
N GLN A 141 5.43 20.90 -17.77
CA GLN A 141 4.02 20.87 -18.22
C GLN A 141 3.58 19.40 -18.37
N ASN A 142 2.72 18.93 -17.51
CA ASN A 142 2.13 17.61 -17.69
C ASN A 142 0.65 17.77 -18.06
N ASP A 143 0.29 17.37 -19.30
CA ASP A 143 -1.10 17.17 -19.72
C ASP A 143 -1.67 15.85 -19.12
N SER A 144 -1.15 15.40 -17.99
CA SER A 144 -1.68 14.21 -17.32
C SER A 144 -3.09 14.45 -16.82
N ILE A 145 -3.93 13.46 -17.00
CA ILE A 145 -5.30 13.49 -16.48
C ILE A 145 -5.23 13.36 -14.97
N ASP A 146 -5.53 14.44 -14.26
CA ASP A 146 -5.69 14.43 -12.81
C ASP A 146 -7.12 13.99 -12.46
N LEU A 147 -7.28 12.71 -12.15
CA LEU A 147 -8.58 12.14 -11.80
C LEU A 147 -9.13 12.73 -10.50
N THR A 148 -8.30 13.01 -9.52
CA THR A 148 -8.71 13.61 -8.25
C THR A 148 -9.30 14.99 -8.48
N LYS A 149 -8.63 15.78 -9.31
CA LYS A 149 -9.14 17.10 -9.70
C LYS A 149 -10.45 17.01 -10.47
N ILE A 150 -10.58 16.05 -11.40
CA ILE A 150 -11.83 15.86 -12.17
C ILE A 150 -12.97 15.47 -11.25
N ILE A 151 -12.76 14.56 -10.30
CA ILE A 151 -13.76 14.15 -9.30
C ILE A 151 -14.21 15.36 -8.48
N SER A 152 -13.25 16.13 -7.98
CA SER A 152 -13.50 17.34 -7.20
C SER A 152 -14.21 18.43 -8.00
N ASP A 153 -13.73 18.74 -9.22
CA ASP A 153 -14.30 19.79 -10.09
C ASP A 153 -15.75 19.46 -10.54
N LYS A 154 -16.09 18.17 -10.62
CA LYS A 154 -17.43 17.69 -10.97
C LYS A 154 -18.33 17.45 -9.77
N ASP A 155 -17.80 17.56 -8.56
CA ASP A 155 -18.50 17.26 -7.30
C ASP A 155 -19.18 15.87 -7.31
N LEU A 156 -18.43 14.87 -7.83
CA LEU A 156 -18.95 13.50 -7.95
C LEU A 156 -19.11 12.86 -6.58
N THR A 157 -20.30 12.37 -6.31
CA THR A 157 -20.60 11.58 -5.11
C THR A 157 -20.07 10.15 -5.26
N GLU A 158 -19.91 9.45 -4.14
CA GLU A 158 -19.47 8.05 -4.10
C GLU A 158 -20.43 7.14 -4.88
N ILE A 159 -21.74 7.42 -4.83
CA ILE A 159 -22.75 6.66 -5.58
C ILE A 159 -22.57 6.89 -7.09
N GLU A 160 -22.42 8.14 -7.52
CA GLU A 160 -22.21 8.46 -8.94
C GLU A 160 -20.92 7.83 -9.49
N MET A 161 -19.84 7.73 -8.69
CA MET A 161 -18.62 7.03 -9.09
C MET A 161 -18.89 5.54 -9.30
N VAL A 162 -19.71 4.91 -8.47
CA VAL A 162 -20.09 3.48 -8.64
C VAL A 162 -21.02 3.30 -9.84
N GLU A 163 -21.95 4.23 -10.09
CA GLU A 163 -22.81 4.21 -11.28
C GLU A 163 -22.00 4.32 -12.58
N ILE A 164 -20.99 5.19 -12.62
CA ILE A 164 -20.05 5.31 -13.74
C ILE A 164 -19.30 3.98 -13.96
N ALA A 165 -18.86 3.32 -12.89
CA ALA A 165 -18.21 2.03 -12.97
C ALA A 165 -19.18 0.93 -13.47
N GLU A 166 -20.42 0.93 -12.98
CA GLU A 166 -21.45 0.01 -13.48
C GLU A 166 -21.73 0.21 -14.97
N ASP A 167 -21.88 1.44 -15.42
CA ASP A 167 -22.10 1.78 -16.84
C ASP A 167 -20.96 1.26 -17.73
N PHE A 168 -19.71 1.36 -17.25
CA PHE A 168 -18.58 0.76 -17.96
C PHE A 168 -18.73 -0.75 -18.11
N PHE A 169 -19.06 -1.49 -17.06
CA PHE A 169 -19.25 -2.94 -17.13
C PHE A 169 -20.47 -3.33 -17.95
N LEU A 170 -21.57 -2.59 -17.87
CA LEU A 170 -22.75 -2.78 -18.72
C LEU A 170 -22.39 -2.63 -20.20
N SER A 171 -21.52 -1.66 -20.55
CA SER A 171 -21.06 -1.46 -21.92
C SER A 171 -20.26 -2.65 -22.48
N LEU A 172 -19.65 -3.45 -21.59
CA LEU A 172 -18.97 -4.71 -21.93
C LEU A 172 -19.90 -5.92 -21.98
N GLY A 173 -21.20 -5.74 -21.72
CA GLY A 173 -22.21 -6.82 -21.76
C GLY A 173 -22.43 -7.55 -20.44
N PHE A 174 -21.90 -7.05 -19.32
CA PHE A 174 -22.21 -7.58 -18.00
C PHE A 174 -23.65 -7.23 -17.60
N LYS A 175 -24.19 -7.99 -16.65
CA LYS A 175 -25.52 -7.71 -16.09
C LYS A 175 -25.43 -6.56 -15.08
N PRO A 176 -26.52 -5.80 -14.88
CA PRO A 176 -26.57 -4.76 -13.86
C PRO A 176 -26.37 -5.36 -12.45
N LEU A 177 -25.86 -4.53 -11.57
CA LEU A 177 -25.71 -4.87 -10.15
C LEU A 177 -27.09 -5.17 -9.54
N PRO A 178 -27.22 -6.18 -8.70
CA PRO A 178 -28.51 -6.53 -8.10
C PRO A 178 -28.96 -5.45 -7.09
N ASP A 179 -30.28 -5.31 -6.89
CA ASP A 179 -30.84 -4.37 -5.90
C ASP A 179 -30.21 -4.53 -4.49
N THR A 180 -29.83 -5.77 -4.14
CA THR A 180 -29.18 -6.06 -2.86
C THR A 180 -27.80 -5.42 -2.71
N PHE A 181 -27.09 -5.17 -3.81
CA PHE A 181 -25.84 -4.42 -3.80
C PHE A 181 -26.10 -2.97 -3.33
N TRP A 182 -27.03 -2.29 -4.01
CA TRP A 182 -27.37 -0.89 -3.69
C TRP A 182 -27.96 -0.71 -2.29
N GLN A 183 -28.72 -1.67 -1.80
CA GLN A 183 -29.37 -1.62 -0.50
C GLN A 183 -28.43 -1.94 0.68
N ARG A 184 -27.35 -2.70 0.45
CA ARG A 184 -26.51 -3.26 1.52
C ARG A 184 -25.06 -2.75 1.50
N SER A 185 -24.62 -2.12 0.42
CA SER A 185 -23.29 -1.55 0.31
C SER A 185 -23.15 -0.31 1.19
N LEU A 186 -21.98 -0.16 1.77
CA LEU A 186 -21.58 1.04 2.49
C LEU A 186 -20.68 1.85 1.56
N PHE A 187 -21.22 2.88 0.93
CA PHE A 187 -20.46 3.76 0.04
C PHE A 187 -19.62 4.79 0.81
N VAL A 188 -19.99 5.05 2.06
CA VAL A 188 -19.28 5.94 2.98
C VAL A 188 -19.07 5.21 4.30
N LYS A 189 -17.91 5.40 4.91
CA LYS A 189 -17.61 4.84 6.22
C LYS A 189 -18.59 5.38 7.27
N PRO A 190 -19.35 4.53 7.99
CA PRO A 190 -20.26 4.98 9.02
C PRO A 190 -19.50 5.58 10.21
N GLN A 191 -20.05 6.64 10.80
CA GLN A 191 -19.43 7.33 11.94
C GLN A 191 -19.71 6.65 13.28
N ASP A 192 -20.73 5.77 13.34
CA ASP A 192 -21.23 5.14 14.57
C ASP A 192 -20.50 3.85 14.95
N ARG A 193 -19.63 3.33 14.09
CA ARG A 193 -18.86 2.10 14.29
C ARG A 193 -17.61 2.03 13.44
N ASN A 194 -16.65 1.24 13.89
CA ASN A 194 -15.47 0.92 13.08
C ASN A 194 -15.84 -0.11 12.01
N VAL A 195 -15.55 0.22 10.77
CA VAL A 195 -15.68 -0.65 9.61
C VAL A 195 -14.35 -0.63 8.86
N VAL A 196 -13.80 -1.80 8.58
CA VAL A 196 -12.71 -1.95 7.64
C VAL A 196 -13.34 -2.16 6.27
N CYS A 197 -13.15 -1.18 5.36
CA CYS A 197 -13.67 -1.28 4.00
C CYS A 197 -12.80 -2.22 3.19
N HIS A 198 -13.44 -3.24 2.62
CA HIS A 198 -12.89 -4.06 1.55
C HIS A 198 -13.93 -4.11 0.42
N ALA A 199 -13.45 -3.91 -0.79
CA ALA A 199 -14.22 -4.12 -2.01
C ALA A 199 -13.99 -5.53 -2.55
#